data_27ee662b94acf97bf57351ae3ee25ba3
#
_entry.id   27ee662b94acf97bf57351ae3ee25ba3
#
_cell.length_a   1.000
_cell.length_b   1.000
_cell.length_c   1.000
_cell.angle_alpha   90.00
_cell.angle_beta   90.00
_cell.angle_gamma   90.00
#
_symmetry.space_group_name_H-M   'P 1'
#
loop_
_entity.id
_entity.type
_entity.pdbx_description
1 polymer ?
#
loop_
_entity_poly.entity_id
_entity_poly.type
_entity_poly.pdbx_seq_one_letter_code
_entity_poly.pdbx_strand_id
1 'polypeptide(L)'
;MKGILVNTVTELEPYVLEYTNTSITPPTYSVGPLLHLEHQVDETQEEILRWLDEKPARSVVFLCFGRMGGFGEEQVQEIAVALDRCGHSFIWSLRRSSPNILNEHPEEFKNLEEVLPRGFLERTQERGKVIGWAPQVAILASPAIGGFFTHCGWNSLLESLWFGVPTAAWPLYAEQKFNAFEMVEELGLAVEIKRYWRGDHLGGVAAVELVKAEEIERAVRCLMEQDCDVRKRVKEMSKKCHAALMGDGSSRIALQRFIQDVAKNMAL
;
A
#
# COMPACT_ATOMS: atom_id res chain seq x y z
N MET A 1 29.89 8.26 -8.68
CA MET A 1 28.97 7.42 -7.87
C MET A 1 29.48 6.01 -7.93
N LYS A 2 29.57 5.28 -6.80
CA LYS A 2 30.20 3.94 -6.70
C LYS A 2 29.19 2.80 -6.78
N GLY A 3 27.90 3.07 -6.56
CA GLY A 3 26.82 2.12 -6.64
C GLY A 3 25.49 2.75 -6.21
N ILE A 4 24.38 2.08 -6.53
CA ILE A 4 23.01 2.48 -6.19
C ILE A 4 22.38 1.35 -5.38
N LEU A 5 21.93 1.63 -4.15
CA LEU A 5 21.09 0.72 -3.37
C LEU A 5 19.62 1.00 -3.66
N VAL A 6 18.87 -0.03 -4.01
CA VAL A 6 17.43 0.07 -4.31
C VAL A 6 16.66 -0.79 -3.32
N ASN A 7 15.63 -0.19 -2.70
CA ASN A 7 14.72 -0.90 -1.81
C ASN A 7 13.71 -1.71 -2.63
N THR A 8 14.16 -2.82 -3.19
CA THR A 8 13.36 -3.81 -3.91
C THR A 8 13.96 -5.19 -3.73
N VAL A 9 13.29 -6.22 -4.21
CA VAL A 9 13.81 -7.59 -4.32
C VAL A 9 13.94 -7.99 -5.77
N THR A 10 14.98 -8.75 -6.12
CA THR A 10 15.22 -9.21 -7.48
C THR A 10 14.03 -9.99 -8.05
N GLU A 11 13.33 -10.71 -7.20
CA GLU A 11 12.18 -11.54 -7.56
C GLU A 11 10.92 -10.73 -7.90
N LEU A 12 10.87 -9.46 -7.49
CA LEU A 12 9.78 -8.54 -7.80
C LEU A 12 10.05 -7.76 -9.10
N GLU A 13 11.27 -7.23 -9.26
CA GLU A 13 11.65 -6.37 -10.37
C GLU A 13 12.94 -6.89 -11.08
N PRO A 14 12.97 -8.13 -11.61
CA PRO A 14 14.17 -8.70 -12.21
C PRO A 14 14.68 -7.89 -13.41
N TYR A 15 13.79 -7.38 -14.25
CA TYR A 15 14.11 -6.62 -15.46
C TYR A 15 14.74 -5.25 -15.14
N VAL A 16 14.37 -4.60 -14.02
CA VAL A 16 14.95 -3.31 -13.63
C VAL A 16 16.43 -3.45 -13.36
N LEU A 17 16.84 -4.52 -12.69
CA LEU A 17 18.25 -4.79 -12.39
C LEU A 17 19.05 -5.12 -13.64
N GLU A 18 18.50 -5.85 -14.59
CA GLU A 18 19.13 -6.12 -15.88
C GLU A 18 19.32 -4.83 -16.68
N TYR A 19 18.30 -3.95 -16.69
CA TYR A 19 18.33 -2.71 -17.44
C TYR A 19 19.26 -1.65 -16.83
N THR A 20 19.36 -1.60 -15.49
CA THR A 20 20.19 -0.61 -14.78
C THR A 20 21.66 -1.02 -14.68
N ASN A 21 22.01 -2.31 -14.78
CA ASN A 21 23.38 -2.79 -14.72
C ASN A 21 24.08 -2.76 -16.09
N THR A 22 24.15 -1.59 -16.69
CA THR A 22 24.84 -1.35 -17.96
C THR A 22 26.26 -0.80 -17.71
N SER A 23 27.12 -0.80 -18.73
CA SER A 23 28.45 -0.22 -18.64
C SER A 23 28.48 1.31 -18.42
N ILE A 24 27.33 1.97 -18.56
CA ILE A 24 27.17 3.44 -18.47
C ILE A 24 26.67 3.86 -17.10
N THR A 25 25.91 2.99 -16.42
CA THR A 25 25.32 3.26 -15.11
C THR A 25 26.16 2.68 -13.97
N PRO A 26 26.16 3.32 -12.78
CA PRO A 26 26.74 2.68 -11.60
C PRO A 26 26.02 1.35 -11.29
N PRO A 27 26.73 0.34 -10.77
CA PRO A 27 26.11 -0.92 -10.42
C PRO A 27 24.95 -0.73 -9.42
N THR A 28 23.86 -1.42 -9.66
CA THR A 28 22.63 -1.35 -8.86
C THR A 28 22.47 -2.62 -8.03
N TYR A 29 22.14 -2.46 -6.77
CA TYR A 29 21.99 -3.55 -5.79
C TYR A 29 20.59 -3.51 -5.18
N SER A 30 19.80 -4.55 -5.40
CA SER A 30 18.51 -4.75 -4.74
C SER A 30 18.75 -5.26 -3.32
N VAL A 31 18.39 -4.46 -2.31
CA VAL A 31 18.68 -4.78 -0.91
C VAL A 31 17.43 -4.88 -0.04
N GLY A 32 16.26 -4.83 -0.67
CA GLY A 32 14.96 -4.84 0.02
C GLY A 32 14.41 -6.25 0.30
N PRO A 33 13.20 -6.30 0.89
CA PRO A 33 12.48 -5.12 1.34
C PRO A 33 13.07 -4.55 2.64
N LEU A 34 13.36 -3.26 2.65
CA LEU A 34 13.77 -2.55 3.86
C LEU A 34 12.51 -1.98 4.51
N LEU A 35 12.09 -2.58 5.60
CA LEU A 35 10.85 -2.27 6.30
C LEU A 35 11.15 -1.82 7.73
N HIS A 36 10.37 -0.87 8.23
CA HIS A 36 10.40 -0.46 9.62
C HIS A 36 9.33 -1.24 10.40
N LEU A 37 9.73 -2.41 10.91
CA LEU A 37 8.81 -3.35 11.56
C LEU A 37 8.59 -3.06 13.05
N GLU A 38 9.48 -2.29 13.67
CA GLU A 38 9.38 -1.92 15.08
C GLU A 38 8.57 -0.63 15.22
N HIS A 39 7.45 -0.69 15.92
CA HIS A 39 6.62 0.45 16.22
C HIS A 39 6.36 0.52 17.73
N GLN A 40 6.58 1.71 18.30
CA GLN A 40 5.95 2.04 19.58
C GLN A 40 4.48 2.40 19.26
N VAL A 41 3.57 1.65 19.80
CA VAL A 41 2.13 1.92 19.70
C VAL A 41 1.69 2.70 20.91
N ASP A 42 0.87 3.74 20.72
CA ASP A 42 0.19 4.46 21.77
C ASP A 42 -1.12 3.75 22.19
N GLU A 43 -1.77 4.24 23.25
CA GLU A 43 -3.00 3.63 23.78
C GLU A 43 -4.11 3.53 22.72
N THR A 44 -4.27 4.55 21.86
CA THR A 44 -5.27 4.58 20.80
C THR A 44 -4.99 3.51 19.75
N GLN A 45 -3.73 3.33 19.40
CA GLN A 45 -3.28 2.31 18.46
C GLN A 45 -3.45 0.89 19.04
N GLU A 46 -3.21 0.71 20.35
CA GLU A 46 -3.49 -0.55 21.04
C GLU A 46 -4.98 -0.93 21.00
N GLU A 47 -5.89 0.04 21.09
CA GLU A 47 -7.33 -0.22 20.94
C GLU A 47 -7.70 -0.75 19.55
N ILE A 48 -7.05 -0.20 18.51
CA ILE A 48 -7.24 -0.67 17.12
C ILE A 48 -6.76 -2.12 16.99
N LEU A 49 -5.58 -2.43 17.54
CA LEU A 49 -5.02 -3.78 17.47
C LEU A 49 -5.86 -4.78 18.26
N ARG A 50 -6.33 -4.43 19.46
CA ARG A 50 -7.27 -5.26 20.25
C ARG A 50 -8.56 -5.53 19.48
N TRP A 51 -9.13 -4.52 18.81
CA TRP A 51 -10.31 -4.72 17.98
C TRP A 51 -10.04 -5.68 16.81
N LEU A 52 -8.85 -5.63 16.21
CA LEU A 52 -8.44 -6.57 15.15
C LEU A 52 -8.29 -8.01 15.68
N ASP A 53 -7.79 -8.19 16.89
CA ASP A 53 -7.62 -9.51 17.51
C ASP A 53 -8.97 -10.24 17.73
N GLU A 54 -10.06 -9.48 17.82
CA GLU A 54 -11.43 -10.04 17.94
C GLU A 54 -12.03 -10.43 16.58
N LYS A 55 -11.38 -10.10 15.46
CA LYS A 55 -11.93 -10.36 14.12
C LYS A 55 -11.43 -11.68 13.54
N PRO A 56 -12.29 -12.38 12.77
CA PRO A 56 -11.84 -13.55 12.04
C PRO A 56 -10.68 -13.26 11.11
N ALA A 57 -9.83 -14.26 10.88
CA ALA A 57 -8.72 -14.10 9.94
C ALA A 57 -9.22 -13.69 8.55
N ARG A 58 -8.55 -12.71 7.94
CA ARG A 58 -8.83 -12.19 6.60
C ARG A 58 -10.26 -11.66 6.42
N SER A 59 -10.86 -11.09 7.45
CA SER A 59 -12.23 -10.56 7.42
C SER A 59 -12.30 -9.04 7.34
N VAL A 60 -11.17 -8.34 7.53
CA VAL A 60 -11.12 -6.89 7.61
C VAL A 60 -10.43 -6.31 6.38
N VAL A 61 -11.05 -5.33 5.76
CA VAL A 61 -10.45 -4.48 4.73
C VAL A 61 -9.82 -3.26 5.38
N PHE A 62 -8.57 -2.98 5.05
CA PHE A 62 -7.85 -1.80 5.50
C PHE A 62 -7.77 -0.77 4.38
N LEU A 63 -8.11 0.50 4.66
CA LEU A 63 -7.98 1.62 3.72
C LEU A 63 -7.01 2.64 4.32
N CYS A 64 -5.86 2.85 3.64
CA CYS A 64 -4.90 3.87 4.02
C CYS A 64 -4.16 4.38 2.78
N PHE A 65 -4.17 5.69 2.59
CA PHE A 65 -3.65 6.34 1.39
C PHE A 65 -2.34 7.09 1.64
N GLY A 66 -1.55 6.56 2.59
CA GLY A 66 -0.23 7.08 2.92
C GLY A 66 -0.28 8.39 3.71
N ARG A 67 0.90 8.94 3.97
CA ARG A 67 1.05 10.12 4.83
C ARG A 67 0.45 11.39 4.24
N MET A 68 0.48 11.54 2.90
CA MET A 68 -0.01 12.71 2.18
C MET A 68 -1.34 12.49 1.47
N GLY A 69 -1.88 11.27 1.52
CA GLY A 69 -3.12 10.92 0.84
C GLY A 69 -4.36 11.41 1.60
N GLY A 70 -5.28 12.00 0.87
CA GLY A 70 -6.59 12.41 1.36
C GLY A 70 -7.53 12.62 0.18
N PHE A 71 -8.82 12.67 0.46
CA PHE A 71 -9.86 12.84 -0.55
C PHE A 71 -10.73 14.06 -0.27
N GLY A 72 -11.34 14.60 -1.32
CA GLY A 72 -12.43 15.55 -1.19
C GLY A 72 -13.71 14.88 -0.66
N GLU A 73 -14.63 15.69 -0.16
CA GLU A 73 -15.85 15.22 0.49
C GLU A 73 -16.69 14.29 -0.39
N GLU A 74 -16.81 14.59 -1.69
CA GLU A 74 -17.56 13.74 -2.63
C GLU A 74 -16.98 12.32 -2.72
N GLN A 75 -15.66 12.19 -2.76
CA GLN A 75 -15.02 10.88 -2.79
C GLN A 75 -15.13 10.15 -1.45
N VAL A 76 -15.08 10.87 -0.35
CA VAL A 76 -15.30 10.30 1.00
C VAL A 76 -16.72 9.71 1.09
N GLN A 77 -17.74 10.39 0.55
CA GLN A 77 -19.10 9.88 0.49
C GLN A 77 -19.21 8.58 -0.31
N GLU A 78 -18.60 8.52 -1.49
CA GLU A 78 -18.61 7.31 -2.34
C GLU A 78 -17.91 6.12 -1.65
N ILE A 79 -16.78 6.36 -0.97
CA ILE A 79 -16.08 5.31 -0.19
C ILE A 79 -16.96 4.82 0.95
N ALA A 80 -17.58 5.74 1.71
CA ALA A 80 -18.46 5.38 2.82
C ALA A 80 -19.66 4.55 2.35
N VAL A 81 -20.31 4.94 1.24
CA VAL A 81 -21.42 4.19 0.65
C VAL A 81 -20.97 2.78 0.24
N ALA A 82 -19.81 2.64 -0.38
CA ALA A 82 -19.27 1.33 -0.76
C ALA A 82 -18.99 0.44 0.46
N LEU A 83 -18.38 1.00 1.51
CA LEU A 83 -18.09 0.28 2.76
C LEU A 83 -19.38 -0.14 3.50
N ASP A 84 -20.41 0.69 3.45
CA ASP A 84 -21.71 0.36 4.04
C ASP A 84 -22.37 -0.82 3.29
N ARG A 85 -22.35 -0.80 1.97
CA ARG A 85 -22.97 -1.83 1.10
C ARG A 85 -22.21 -3.15 1.06
N CYS A 86 -20.87 -3.12 1.14
CA CYS A 86 -20.08 -4.36 0.97
C CYS A 86 -20.21 -5.36 2.13
N GLY A 87 -20.62 -4.90 3.32
CA GLY A 87 -20.86 -5.74 4.49
C GLY A 87 -19.61 -6.30 5.19
N HIS A 88 -18.41 -6.05 4.65
CA HIS A 88 -17.16 -6.48 5.29
C HIS A 88 -16.79 -5.59 6.48
N SER A 89 -16.03 -6.14 7.43
CA SER A 89 -15.38 -5.31 8.44
C SER A 89 -14.28 -4.46 7.81
N PHE A 90 -14.06 -3.26 8.34
CA PHE A 90 -13.05 -2.36 7.78
C PHE A 90 -12.36 -1.50 8.84
N ILE A 91 -11.13 -1.09 8.52
CA ILE A 91 -10.44 0.05 9.14
C ILE A 91 -10.17 1.06 8.04
N TRP A 92 -10.57 2.30 8.27
CA TRP A 92 -10.36 3.39 7.33
C TRP A 92 -9.59 4.53 7.98
N SER A 93 -8.33 4.72 7.55
CA SER A 93 -7.56 5.93 7.89
C SER A 93 -8.05 7.07 7.03
N LEU A 94 -8.93 7.89 7.58
CA LEU A 94 -9.57 9.01 6.90
C LEU A 94 -8.94 10.32 7.34
N ARG A 95 -8.36 11.04 6.37
CA ARG A 95 -7.79 12.37 6.59
C ARG A 95 -8.23 13.34 5.51
N ARG A 96 -8.32 14.59 5.88
CA ARG A 96 -8.69 15.68 4.98
C ARG A 96 -7.53 15.98 4.04
N SER A 97 -7.78 16.03 2.72
CA SER A 97 -6.76 16.47 1.78
C SER A 97 -6.38 17.93 2.05
N SER A 98 -5.07 18.23 2.06
CA SER A 98 -4.62 19.61 2.08
C SER A 98 -4.73 20.22 0.68
N PRO A 99 -5.18 21.48 0.55
CA PRO A 99 -5.12 22.22 -0.72
C PRO A 99 -3.69 22.39 -1.23
N ASN A 100 -2.69 22.31 -0.34
CA ASN A 100 -1.29 22.49 -0.64
C ASN A 100 -0.47 21.23 -0.30
N ILE A 101 -0.62 20.22 -1.15
CA ILE A 101 0.00 18.88 -0.99
C ILE A 101 1.53 18.95 -0.79
N LEU A 102 2.18 20.02 -1.28
CA LEU A 102 3.64 20.13 -1.20
C LEU A 102 4.15 20.64 0.16
N ASN A 103 3.34 21.36 0.91
CA ASN A 103 3.80 22.06 2.12
C ASN A 103 3.01 21.75 3.39
N GLU A 104 1.86 21.07 3.28
CA GLU A 104 0.97 20.82 4.41
C GLU A 104 0.62 19.34 4.51
N HIS A 105 0.72 18.80 5.71
CA HIS A 105 0.24 17.45 5.99
C HIS A 105 -1.29 17.42 6.06
N PRO A 106 -1.93 16.36 5.56
CA PRO A 106 -3.36 16.15 5.77
C PRO A 106 -3.71 16.18 7.26
N GLU A 107 -4.76 16.90 7.60
CA GLU A 107 -5.28 17.00 8.96
C GLU A 107 -6.35 15.92 9.20
N GLU A 108 -6.57 15.61 10.47
CA GLU A 108 -7.70 14.80 10.87
C GLU A 108 -9.00 15.62 10.81
N PHE A 109 -10.09 14.97 10.46
CA PHE A 109 -11.41 15.62 10.54
C PHE A 109 -11.78 15.81 12.02
N LYS A 110 -12.16 17.04 12.38
CA LYS A 110 -12.63 17.35 13.75
C LYS A 110 -13.98 16.71 14.04
N ASN A 111 -14.81 16.58 13.02
CA ASN A 111 -16.12 15.96 13.11
C ASN A 111 -16.37 15.09 11.87
N LEU A 112 -16.37 13.79 12.05
CA LEU A 112 -16.61 12.82 10.98
C LEU A 112 -18.04 12.86 10.45
N GLU A 113 -19.03 13.29 11.26
CA GLU A 113 -20.44 13.36 10.85
C GLU A 113 -20.69 14.44 9.78
N GLU A 114 -19.79 15.42 9.65
CA GLU A 114 -19.90 16.45 8.62
C GLU A 114 -19.53 15.95 7.23
N VAL A 115 -18.68 14.92 7.14
CA VAL A 115 -18.14 14.43 5.87
C VAL A 115 -18.63 13.03 5.49
N LEU A 116 -19.08 12.26 6.47
CA LEU A 116 -19.63 10.92 6.24
C LEU A 116 -21.15 10.98 6.01
N PRO A 117 -21.73 10.01 5.28
CA PRO A 117 -23.17 9.91 5.12
C PRO A 117 -23.87 9.82 6.48
N ARG A 118 -25.02 10.49 6.61
CA ARG A 118 -25.79 10.50 7.85
C ARG A 118 -26.04 9.08 8.39
N GLY A 119 -25.68 8.85 9.66
CA GLY A 119 -25.84 7.58 10.36
C GLY A 119 -24.87 6.48 9.91
N PHE A 120 -23.84 6.82 9.12
CA PHE A 120 -22.83 5.84 8.68
C PHE A 120 -22.10 5.22 9.86
N LEU A 121 -21.59 6.02 10.79
CA LEU A 121 -20.86 5.55 11.96
C LEU A 121 -21.73 4.64 12.84
N GLU A 122 -23.01 4.98 13.03
CA GLU A 122 -23.95 4.17 13.79
C GLU A 122 -24.22 2.81 13.13
N ARG A 123 -24.48 2.80 11.80
CA ARG A 123 -24.75 1.54 11.06
C ARG A 123 -23.54 0.63 10.96
N THR A 124 -22.35 1.18 11.05
CA THR A 124 -21.10 0.42 10.86
C THR A 124 -20.32 0.17 12.16
N GLN A 125 -20.80 0.61 13.32
CA GLN A 125 -20.09 0.58 14.62
C GLN A 125 -19.53 -0.81 14.99
N GLU A 126 -20.27 -1.89 14.68
CA GLU A 126 -19.88 -3.26 15.01
C GLU A 126 -18.79 -3.82 14.09
N ARG A 127 -18.66 -3.28 12.88
CA ARG A 127 -17.79 -3.81 11.84
C ARG A 127 -16.77 -2.83 11.29
N GLY A 128 -16.86 -1.56 11.61
CA GLY A 128 -16.02 -0.51 11.04
C GLY A 128 -15.31 0.36 12.07
N LYS A 129 -14.08 0.72 11.78
CA LYS A 129 -13.32 1.76 12.49
C LYS A 129 -12.90 2.82 11.50
N VAL A 130 -13.32 4.08 11.74
CA VAL A 130 -12.78 5.25 11.04
C VAL A 130 -11.80 5.93 11.99
N ILE A 131 -10.55 6.02 11.57
CA ILE A 131 -9.43 6.52 12.38
C ILE A 131 -8.68 7.62 11.63
N GLY A 132 -7.95 8.44 12.33
CA GLY A 132 -7.04 9.42 11.75
C GLY A 132 -5.73 8.77 11.29
N TRP A 133 -4.67 8.91 12.08
CA TRP A 133 -3.40 8.25 11.82
C TRP A 133 -3.46 6.75 12.08
N ALA A 134 -2.96 5.96 11.13
CA ALA A 134 -2.95 4.49 11.23
C ALA A 134 -1.53 3.95 11.47
N PRO A 135 -1.31 3.04 12.42
CA PRO A 135 -0.08 2.27 12.55
C PRO A 135 -0.05 1.18 11.46
N GLN A 136 0.21 1.60 10.19
CA GLN A 136 0.02 0.79 8.99
C GLN A 136 0.66 -0.59 9.08
N VAL A 137 1.92 -0.65 9.49
CA VAL A 137 2.67 -1.92 9.57
C VAL A 137 2.06 -2.85 10.61
N ALA A 138 1.69 -2.34 11.80
CA ALA A 138 1.06 -3.14 12.84
C ALA A 138 -0.33 -3.67 12.40
N ILE A 139 -1.10 -2.85 11.69
CA ILE A 139 -2.39 -3.26 11.12
C ILE A 139 -2.17 -4.33 10.06
N LEU A 140 -1.25 -4.14 9.09
CA LEU A 140 -0.97 -5.12 8.04
C LEU A 140 -0.43 -6.45 8.59
N ALA A 141 0.26 -6.42 9.73
CA ALA A 141 0.75 -7.63 10.42
C ALA A 141 -0.38 -8.46 11.05
N SER A 142 -1.56 -7.88 11.28
CA SER A 142 -2.68 -8.59 11.88
C SER A 142 -3.25 -9.66 10.93
N PRO A 143 -3.46 -10.90 11.39
CA PRO A 143 -4.07 -11.95 10.59
C PRO A 143 -5.52 -11.65 10.18
N ALA A 144 -6.19 -10.71 10.85
CA ALA A 144 -7.53 -10.28 10.52
C ALA A 144 -7.61 -9.52 9.18
N ILE A 145 -6.50 -8.90 8.72
CA ILE A 145 -6.49 -8.13 7.48
C ILE A 145 -6.56 -9.07 6.27
N GLY A 146 -7.62 -8.91 5.50
CA GLY A 146 -7.88 -9.66 4.27
C GLY A 146 -7.52 -8.89 3.00
N GLY A 147 -7.44 -7.56 3.06
CA GLY A 147 -7.13 -6.74 1.89
C GLY A 147 -6.76 -5.31 2.28
N PHE A 148 -6.05 -4.63 1.39
CA PHE A 148 -5.53 -3.29 1.63
C PHE A 148 -5.77 -2.36 0.44
N PHE A 149 -6.57 -1.31 0.65
CA PHE A 149 -6.71 -0.21 -0.31
C PHE A 149 -5.57 0.77 -0.10
N THR A 150 -4.73 0.93 -1.11
CA THR A 150 -3.52 1.73 -1.01
C THR A 150 -3.36 2.72 -2.15
N HIS A 151 -2.71 3.84 -1.87
CA HIS A 151 -2.27 4.82 -2.87
C HIS A 151 -1.11 4.33 -3.75
N CYS A 152 -0.64 3.08 -3.58
CA CYS A 152 0.48 2.48 -4.32
C CYS A 152 1.83 3.18 -4.10
N GLY A 153 2.05 3.83 -2.95
CA GLY A 153 3.39 4.23 -2.53
C GLY A 153 4.27 3.00 -2.33
N TRP A 154 5.52 3.04 -2.81
CA TRP A 154 6.38 1.84 -2.88
C TRP A 154 6.57 1.14 -1.54
N ASN A 155 6.81 1.88 -0.45
CA ASN A 155 6.94 1.26 0.87
C ASN A 155 5.65 0.55 1.31
N SER A 156 4.48 1.13 1.05
CA SER A 156 3.20 0.49 1.38
C SER A 156 2.97 -0.80 0.59
N LEU A 157 3.41 -0.86 -0.66
CA LEU A 157 3.38 -2.07 -1.47
C LEU A 157 4.33 -3.14 -0.91
N LEU A 158 5.57 -2.77 -0.58
CA LEU A 158 6.53 -3.69 0.03
C LEU A 158 6.04 -4.23 1.39
N GLU A 159 5.44 -3.38 2.22
CA GLU A 159 4.84 -3.78 3.50
C GLU A 159 3.69 -4.78 3.29
N SER A 160 2.79 -4.50 2.34
CA SER A 160 1.68 -5.41 2.03
C SER A 160 2.17 -6.77 1.50
N LEU A 161 3.17 -6.76 0.62
CA LEU A 161 3.78 -7.98 0.09
C LEU A 161 4.47 -8.77 1.20
N TRP A 162 5.17 -8.10 2.13
CA TRP A 162 5.82 -8.75 3.27
C TRP A 162 4.83 -9.54 4.12
N PHE A 163 3.68 -8.93 4.45
CA PHE A 163 2.63 -9.58 5.24
C PHE A 163 1.69 -10.47 4.41
N GLY A 164 1.87 -10.55 3.10
CA GLY A 164 1.04 -11.36 2.22
C GLY A 164 -0.40 -10.85 2.09
N VAL A 165 -0.61 -9.55 2.23
CA VAL A 165 -1.91 -8.88 2.13
C VAL A 165 -2.11 -8.37 0.70
N PRO A 166 -3.13 -8.86 -0.05
CA PRO A 166 -3.41 -8.36 -1.38
C PRO A 166 -3.91 -6.93 -1.35
N THR A 167 -3.58 -6.15 -2.39
CA THR A 167 -3.89 -4.73 -2.47
C THR A 167 -4.93 -4.40 -3.53
N ALA A 168 -5.73 -3.35 -3.29
CA ALA A 168 -6.50 -2.65 -4.31
C ALA A 168 -5.79 -1.33 -4.63
N ALA A 169 -5.40 -1.19 -5.89
CA ALA A 169 -4.56 -0.10 -6.37
C ALA A 169 -5.38 1.17 -6.63
N TRP A 170 -5.08 2.23 -5.89
CA TRP A 170 -5.69 3.55 -6.04
C TRP A 170 -4.63 4.66 -6.02
N PRO A 171 -3.84 4.81 -7.10
CA PRO A 171 -2.78 5.80 -7.16
C PRO A 171 -3.34 7.23 -7.13
N LEU A 172 -2.70 8.13 -6.40
CA LEU A 172 -3.11 9.52 -6.23
C LEU A 172 -2.20 10.49 -6.99
N TYR A 173 -0.88 10.33 -6.90
CA TYR A 173 0.11 11.25 -7.51
C TYR A 173 1.47 10.57 -7.74
N ALA A 174 2.39 11.29 -8.39
CA ALA A 174 3.79 10.93 -8.62
C ALA A 174 3.96 9.53 -9.26
N GLU A 175 4.94 8.75 -8.78
CA GLU A 175 5.28 7.41 -9.25
C GLU A 175 4.20 6.35 -8.97
N GLN A 176 3.20 6.67 -8.15
CA GLN A 176 2.18 5.74 -7.70
C GLN A 176 1.38 5.13 -8.86
N LYS A 177 1.16 5.89 -9.95
CA LYS A 177 0.49 5.39 -11.16
C LYS A 177 1.32 4.32 -11.85
N PHE A 178 2.64 4.49 -11.87
CA PHE A 178 3.56 3.54 -12.43
C PHE A 178 3.60 2.26 -11.58
N ASN A 179 3.73 2.42 -10.27
CA ASN A 179 3.68 1.30 -9.32
C ASN A 179 2.36 0.53 -9.42
N ALA A 180 1.23 1.24 -9.56
CA ALA A 180 -0.08 0.60 -9.73
C ALA A 180 -0.16 -0.21 -11.03
N PHE A 181 0.34 0.34 -12.15
CA PHE A 181 0.41 -0.36 -13.43
C PHE A 181 1.24 -1.65 -13.29
N GLU A 182 2.41 -1.56 -12.71
CA GLU A 182 3.29 -2.72 -12.49
C GLU A 182 2.61 -3.80 -11.65
N MET A 183 2.04 -3.41 -10.51
CA MET A 183 1.37 -4.34 -9.60
C MET A 183 0.15 -5.02 -10.21
N VAL A 184 -0.63 -4.32 -11.05
CA VAL A 184 -1.86 -4.84 -11.64
C VAL A 184 -1.60 -5.56 -12.95
N GLU A 185 -0.97 -4.89 -13.93
CA GLU A 185 -0.86 -5.38 -15.31
C GLU A 185 0.34 -6.32 -15.50
N GLU A 186 1.51 -5.99 -14.92
CA GLU A 186 2.73 -6.77 -15.16
C GLU A 186 2.84 -7.97 -14.20
N LEU A 187 2.54 -7.75 -12.92
CA LEU A 187 2.77 -8.75 -11.88
C LEU A 187 1.49 -9.48 -11.46
N GLY A 188 0.31 -8.87 -11.65
CA GLY A 188 -0.97 -9.40 -11.19
C GLY A 188 -1.05 -9.57 -9.67
N LEU A 189 -0.40 -8.67 -8.93
CA LEU A 189 -0.31 -8.67 -7.46
C LEU A 189 -1.32 -7.73 -6.80
N ALA A 190 -2.08 -6.97 -7.59
CA ALA A 190 -3.09 -6.04 -7.08
C ALA A 190 -4.40 -6.13 -7.87
N VAL A 191 -5.50 -5.75 -7.21
CA VAL A 191 -6.81 -5.56 -7.84
C VAL A 191 -6.90 -4.13 -8.36
N GLU A 192 -7.37 -3.96 -9.59
CA GLU A 192 -7.62 -2.67 -10.18
C GLU A 192 -8.94 -2.08 -9.65
N ILE A 193 -8.91 -0.84 -9.18
CA ILE A 193 -10.14 -0.09 -8.87
C ILE A 193 -10.60 0.64 -10.12
N LYS A 194 -9.70 1.46 -10.71
CA LYS A 194 -9.94 2.24 -11.92
C LYS A 194 -8.65 2.40 -12.71
N ARG A 195 -8.74 2.37 -14.04
CA ARG A 195 -7.59 2.50 -14.94
C ARG A 195 -7.09 3.94 -15.07
N TYR A 196 -6.41 4.42 -14.04
CA TYR A 196 -5.87 5.78 -14.02
C TYR A 196 -4.72 6.03 -15.02
N TRP A 197 -4.04 4.99 -15.46
CA TRP A 197 -2.89 5.08 -16.37
C TRP A 197 -3.27 5.17 -17.86
N ARG A 198 -4.53 4.95 -18.23
CA ARG A 198 -5.00 5.03 -19.62
C ARG A 198 -5.52 6.40 -20.03
N GLY A 199 -5.47 7.40 -19.18
CA GLY A 199 -5.92 8.75 -19.51
C GLY A 199 -4.79 9.61 -20.06
N ASP A 200 -5.09 10.48 -21.03
CA ASP A 200 -4.19 11.46 -21.67
C ASP A 200 -3.77 12.59 -20.72
N HIS A 201 -3.19 12.26 -19.58
CA HIS A 201 -2.85 13.24 -18.53
C HIS A 201 -1.42 13.79 -18.64
N LEU A 202 -0.91 13.90 -19.87
CA LEU A 202 0.30 14.63 -20.16
C LEU A 202 -0.02 16.14 -20.21
N GLY A 203 -0.05 16.81 -19.05
CA GLY A 203 0.10 18.26 -18.98
C GLY A 203 -1.08 19.12 -18.54
N GLY A 204 -2.10 18.58 -17.91
CA GLY A 204 -3.18 19.39 -17.29
C GLY A 204 -3.51 18.94 -15.87
N VAL A 205 -4.01 19.85 -15.02
CA VAL A 205 -4.73 19.49 -13.79
C VAL A 205 -6.05 18.87 -14.24
N ALA A 206 -6.00 17.59 -14.63
CA ALA A 206 -7.22 16.85 -14.91
C ALA A 206 -8.03 16.80 -13.62
N ALA A 207 -9.30 17.15 -13.70
CA ALA A 207 -10.23 16.93 -12.60
C ALA A 207 -10.09 15.47 -12.15
N VAL A 208 -9.78 15.26 -10.88
CA VAL A 208 -9.68 13.90 -10.33
C VAL A 208 -11.06 13.26 -10.53
N GLU A 209 -11.12 12.30 -11.45
CA GLU A 209 -12.38 11.65 -11.79
C GLU A 209 -12.88 10.88 -10.57
N LEU A 210 -14.10 11.18 -10.14
CA LEU A 210 -14.73 10.56 -8.99
C LEU A 210 -14.89 9.04 -9.22
N VAL A 211 -14.34 8.25 -8.30
CA VAL A 211 -14.55 6.80 -8.27
C VAL A 211 -15.86 6.52 -7.56
N LYS A 212 -16.78 5.88 -8.27
CA LYS A 212 -18.12 5.62 -7.76
C LYS A 212 -18.16 4.46 -6.76
N ALA A 213 -19.12 4.51 -5.86
CA ALA A 213 -19.30 3.48 -4.83
C ALA A 213 -19.36 2.06 -5.39
N GLU A 214 -19.97 1.87 -6.55
CA GLU A 214 -20.08 0.57 -7.23
C GLU A 214 -18.71 0.02 -7.68
N GLU A 215 -17.80 0.89 -8.11
CA GLU A 215 -16.43 0.51 -8.50
C GLU A 215 -15.62 0.09 -7.27
N ILE A 216 -15.77 0.85 -6.17
CA ILE A 216 -15.11 0.57 -4.89
C ILE A 216 -15.64 -0.73 -4.30
N GLU A 217 -16.96 -0.90 -4.26
CA GLU A 217 -17.62 -2.12 -3.75
C GLU A 217 -17.15 -3.36 -4.52
N ARG A 218 -17.10 -3.28 -5.85
CA ARG A 218 -16.55 -4.36 -6.69
C ARG A 218 -15.12 -4.70 -6.30
N ALA A 219 -14.25 -3.69 -6.13
CA ALA A 219 -12.87 -3.90 -5.74
C ALA A 219 -12.75 -4.53 -4.34
N VAL A 220 -13.57 -4.10 -3.37
CA VAL A 220 -13.62 -4.72 -2.04
C VAL A 220 -14.01 -6.20 -2.16
N ARG A 221 -15.06 -6.53 -2.89
CA ARG A 221 -15.51 -7.93 -3.06
C ARG A 221 -14.43 -8.79 -3.70
N CYS A 222 -13.81 -8.31 -4.77
CA CYS A 222 -12.70 -8.99 -5.45
C CYS A 222 -11.50 -9.22 -4.51
N LEU A 223 -11.14 -8.18 -3.73
CA LEU A 223 -10.01 -8.21 -2.82
C LEU A 223 -10.23 -9.17 -1.66
N MET A 224 -11.48 -9.27 -1.18
CA MET A 224 -11.84 -10.09 -0.01
C MET A 224 -12.19 -11.54 -0.38
N GLU A 225 -12.27 -11.87 -1.66
CA GLU A 225 -12.46 -13.24 -2.12
C GLU A 225 -11.32 -14.15 -1.67
N GLN A 226 -11.68 -15.28 -1.03
CA GLN A 226 -10.69 -16.13 -0.35
C GLN A 226 -9.74 -16.85 -1.31
N ASP A 227 -10.22 -17.25 -2.46
CA ASP A 227 -9.47 -18.08 -3.43
C ASP A 227 -9.07 -17.32 -4.71
N CYS A 228 -9.06 -15.98 -4.69
CA CYS A 228 -8.68 -15.20 -5.87
C CYS A 228 -7.19 -15.37 -6.23
N ASP A 229 -6.89 -15.28 -7.52
CA ASP A 229 -5.53 -15.48 -8.03
C ASP A 229 -4.54 -14.41 -7.53
N VAL A 230 -5.00 -13.17 -7.34
CA VAL A 230 -4.19 -12.11 -6.76
C VAL A 230 -3.66 -12.53 -5.38
N ARG A 231 -4.52 -13.06 -4.51
CA ARG A 231 -4.14 -13.52 -3.17
C ARG A 231 -3.10 -14.65 -3.23
N LYS A 232 -3.26 -15.61 -4.15
CA LYS A 232 -2.30 -16.70 -4.33
C LYS A 232 -0.93 -16.17 -4.74
N ARG A 233 -0.90 -15.25 -5.73
CA ARG A 233 0.34 -14.63 -6.21
C ARG A 233 1.02 -13.78 -5.13
N VAL A 234 0.25 -12.98 -4.39
CA VAL A 234 0.77 -12.17 -3.27
C VAL A 234 1.38 -13.07 -2.18
N LYS A 235 0.74 -14.19 -1.84
CA LYS A 235 1.27 -15.16 -0.89
C LYS A 235 2.61 -15.77 -1.36
N GLU A 236 2.73 -16.09 -2.64
CA GLU A 236 3.98 -16.60 -3.21
C GLU A 236 5.07 -15.50 -3.26
N MET A 237 4.70 -14.26 -3.59
CA MET A 237 5.65 -13.15 -3.56
C MET A 237 6.11 -12.83 -2.14
N SER A 238 5.22 -12.90 -1.15
CA SER A 238 5.58 -12.78 0.27
C SER A 238 6.68 -13.76 0.67
N LYS A 239 6.55 -15.03 0.30
CA LYS A 239 7.59 -16.03 0.56
C LYS A 239 8.93 -15.67 -0.09
N LYS A 240 8.90 -15.14 -1.33
CA LYS A 240 10.10 -14.69 -2.03
C LYS A 240 10.75 -13.48 -1.33
N CYS A 241 9.95 -12.51 -0.89
CA CYS A 241 10.45 -11.36 -0.11
C CYS A 241 11.14 -11.80 1.18
N HIS A 242 10.54 -12.74 1.92
CA HIS A 242 11.16 -13.29 3.12
C HIS A 242 12.46 -14.05 2.78
N ALA A 243 12.45 -14.89 1.76
CA ALA A 243 13.62 -15.67 1.34
C ALA A 243 14.77 -14.76 0.89
N ALA A 244 14.49 -13.65 0.22
CA ALA A 244 15.52 -12.71 -0.26
C ALA A 244 16.39 -12.13 0.85
N LEU A 245 15.88 -12.02 2.09
CA LEU A 245 16.62 -11.51 3.25
C LEU A 245 17.31 -12.60 4.08
N MET A 246 17.00 -13.88 3.83
CA MET A 246 17.54 -14.99 4.60
C MET A 246 18.78 -15.59 3.95
N GLY A 247 19.70 -16.14 4.76
CA GLY A 247 20.84 -16.96 4.33
C GLY A 247 21.51 -16.51 3.02
N ASP A 248 21.28 -17.27 1.95
CA ASP A 248 21.79 -17.03 0.60
C ASP A 248 20.78 -16.28 -0.28
N GLY A 249 19.86 -15.53 0.31
CA GLY A 249 18.86 -14.76 -0.41
C GLY A 249 19.43 -13.64 -1.25
N SER A 250 18.71 -13.28 -2.32
CA SER A 250 19.16 -12.34 -3.36
C SER A 250 19.56 -10.98 -2.79
N SER A 251 18.77 -10.40 -1.90
CA SER A 251 19.04 -9.10 -1.28
C SER A 251 20.22 -9.11 -0.34
N ARG A 252 20.40 -10.19 0.41
CA ARG A 252 21.57 -10.36 1.28
C ARG A 252 22.86 -10.49 0.48
N ILE A 253 22.86 -11.26 -0.60
CA ILE A 253 23.99 -11.39 -1.52
C ILE A 253 24.30 -10.04 -2.17
N ALA A 254 23.28 -9.30 -2.61
CA ALA A 254 23.46 -7.98 -3.21
C ALA A 254 24.12 -6.99 -2.24
N LEU A 255 23.68 -6.96 -0.97
CA LEU A 255 24.28 -6.12 0.07
C LEU A 255 25.75 -6.51 0.33
N GLN A 256 26.07 -7.80 0.38
CA GLN A 256 27.46 -8.27 0.56
C GLN A 256 28.35 -7.84 -0.61
N ARG A 257 27.86 -7.95 -1.85
CA ARG A 257 28.56 -7.46 -3.05
C ARG A 257 28.80 -5.97 -2.99
N PHE A 258 27.78 -5.18 -2.64
CA PHE A 258 27.94 -3.74 -2.47
C PHE A 258 29.04 -3.40 -1.47
N ILE A 259 29.06 -4.03 -0.29
CA ILE A 259 30.09 -3.81 0.73
C ILE A 259 31.48 -4.15 0.19
N GLN A 260 31.63 -5.28 -0.52
CA GLN A 260 32.91 -5.70 -1.12
C GLN A 260 33.38 -4.70 -2.17
N ASP A 261 32.50 -4.22 -3.04
CA ASP A 261 32.83 -3.27 -4.10
C ASP A 261 33.19 -1.89 -3.54
N VAL A 262 32.53 -1.44 -2.48
CA VAL A 262 32.91 -0.23 -1.74
C VAL A 262 34.29 -0.39 -1.11
N ALA A 263 34.55 -1.51 -0.42
CA ALA A 263 35.83 -1.77 0.24
C ALA A 263 37.03 -1.81 -0.77
N LYS A 264 36.87 -2.49 -1.92
CA LYS A 264 37.87 -2.50 -3.01
C LYS A 264 38.14 -1.09 -3.52
N ASN A 265 37.11 -0.26 -3.67
CA ASN A 265 37.26 1.10 -4.18
C ASN A 265 37.83 2.10 -3.14
N MET A 266 37.85 1.76 -1.86
CA MET A 266 38.50 2.56 -0.81
C MET A 266 39.97 2.20 -0.64
N ALA A 267 40.39 1.03 -1.08
CA ALA A 267 41.77 0.55 -1.01
C ALA A 267 42.64 1.01 -2.20
N LEU A 268 42.06 1.69 -3.17
CA LEU A 268 42.69 2.35 -4.32
C LEU A 268 42.79 3.87 -4.11
#